data_9e1bc472ef556869243cc374b4fb33b8
#
_entry.id   9e1bc472ef556869243cc374b4fb33b8
#
_cell.length_a   1.000
_cell.length_b   1.000
_cell.length_c   1.000
_cell.angle_alpha   90.00
_cell.angle_beta   90.00
_cell.angle_gamma   90.00
#
_symmetry.space_group_name_H-M   'P 1'
#
loop_
_entity.id
_entity.type
_entity.pdbx_description
1 polymer ?
#
loop_
_entity_poly.entity_id
_entity_poly.type
_entity_poly.pdbx_seq_one_letter_code
_entity_poly.pdbx_strand_id
1 'polypeptide(L)'
;MFCPKCGKEISDSVIVCPKCGARVHDTKTTNKIDKKEMEDFVKKLKDNLKKDKVCNFFENFKNNKKFAIGALGVLVLIVVVILVSGRKTSINLNDYLSVGFDGYDTVGTAYADFDYEKFMNKYEEKLKWNNSYLKKLERSAENENFTNSFLAEILFEYTTGTPAELLYEYVINAGLLDVRSNLSNGDTVTWEWSISEDSKKEMEKMLDCKLIFSDQEFKVQGLEKADTVDPFSILQVEYEGISPNGSAYLQNNAKDEFESMIQFEADRSNGLSNGDILTVSVNDDNANYLLSNYGKILSPLQKEYTVEGLDEYVGSWNELTDDFKAMLKTESEDKIYAYTASEYAKSSLLSNLSYKGYIFSALKNGEESSGEYNNIYIIYSGTVSSSDNNFRATTVYFPVEFSNILKSGDDLKYSENNGICGSSRIDRSSYSTRGYVNPLTCYREIVEKNRGVYEAECGDGFETYSSYESVTKLSDISDNFKNELKKDAEDNIESYCATLCKGRDLTTSNVRLVGDYLLKAKNTDSEASGSNVYYLVYAVDVIRNEEHTPANGTIYFPVKYNGIIKMSDGNFMVSENEGMVGNSRLEVGGYYYCRISGYMDGTEMYSDLITANRDNYTYEVSDGLKQFGD
;
A
#
# COMPACT_ATOMS: atom_id res chain seq x y z
N MET A 1 -34.03 23.15 -17.45
CA MET A 1 -33.08 22.31 -16.73
C MET A 1 -31.86 23.12 -16.30
N PHE A 2 -31.05 22.58 -15.38
CA PHE A 2 -29.76 23.23 -15.03
C PHE A 2 -28.62 22.59 -15.79
N CYS A 3 -27.67 23.39 -16.24
CA CYS A 3 -26.45 22.88 -16.88
C CYS A 3 -25.64 22.03 -15.91
N PRO A 4 -25.31 20.76 -16.24
CA PRO A 4 -24.57 19.89 -15.32
C PRO A 4 -23.13 20.33 -15.08
N LYS A 5 -22.57 21.22 -15.91
CA LYS A 5 -21.20 21.70 -15.79
C LYS A 5 -21.09 23.02 -15.01
N CYS A 6 -22.01 23.95 -15.15
CA CYS A 6 -21.92 25.28 -14.53
C CYS A 6 -23.13 25.70 -13.68
N GLY A 7 -24.12 24.82 -13.49
CA GLY A 7 -25.30 25.07 -12.65
C GLY A 7 -26.26 26.15 -13.15
N LYS A 8 -26.02 26.79 -14.29
CA LYS A 8 -26.93 27.82 -14.82
C LYS A 8 -28.22 27.18 -15.30
N GLU A 9 -29.32 27.83 -14.98
CA GLU A 9 -30.64 27.46 -15.53
C GLU A 9 -30.68 27.76 -17.02
N ILE A 10 -31.03 26.77 -17.82
CA ILE A 10 -31.07 26.80 -19.27
C ILE A 10 -32.39 26.18 -19.77
N SER A 11 -32.85 26.61 -20.92
CA SER A 11 -34.04 26.03 -21.55
C SER A 11 -33.79 24.53 -21.85
N ASP A 12 -34.84 23.73 -21.69
CA ASP A 12 -34.80 22.27 -21.98
C ASP A 12 -34.53 21.94 -23.46
N SER A 13 -34.54 22.93 -24.31
CA SER A 13 -34.26 22.82 -25.76
C SER A 13 -32.80 23.11 -26.13
N VAL A 14 -31.96 23.52 -25.20
CA VAL A 14 -30.60 23.93 -25.48
C VAL A 14 -29.67 22.73 -25.51
N ILE A 15 -28.99 22.49 -26.63
CA ILE A 15 -28.04 21.40 -26.82
C ILE A 15 -26.67 21.71 -26.20
N VAL A 16 -26.31 22.99 -26.16
CA VAL A 16 -25.05 23.50 -25.61
C VAL A 16 -25.36 24.64 -24.65
N CYS A 17 -24.82 24.59 -23.44
CA CYS A 17 -25.01 25.63 -22.43
C CYS A 17 -24.45 26.98 -22.92
N PRO A 18 -25.25 28.05 -22.99
CA PRO A 18 -24.77 29.34 -23.50
C PRO A 18 -23.79 30.04 -22.55
N LYS A 19 -23.65 29.56 -21.31
CA LYS A 19 -22.72 30.14 -20.34
C LYS A 19 -21.35 29.46 -20.35
N CYS A 20 -21.26 28.13 -20.58
CA CYS A 20 -20.03 27.39 -20.40
C CYS A 20 -19.69 26.46 -21.57
N GLY A 21 -20.41 26.52 -22.67
CA GLY A 21 -20.14 25.70 -23.87
C GLY A 21 -20.34 24.19 -23.69
N ALA A 22 -20.76 23.72 -22.53
CA ALA A 22 -20.91 22.29 -22.28
C ALA A 22 -22.14 21.73 -23.00
N ARG A 23 -21.99 20.61 -23.70
CA ARG A 23 -23.12 19.85 -24.26
C ARG A 23 -24.01 19.33 -23.15
N VAL A 24 -25.28 19.58 -23.23
CA VAL A 24 -26.29 19.25 -22.21
C VAL A 24 -27.06 17.97 -22.58
N HIS A 25 -27.02 17.57 -23.86
CA HIS A 25 -27.64 16.34 -24.34
C HIS A 25 -26.68 15.57 -25.27
N ASP A 26 -26.53 14.29 -25.03
CA ASP A 26 -25.79 13.35 -25.89
C ASP A 26 -26.59 13.03 -27.16
N THR A 27 -26.05 13.35 -28.32
CA THR A 27 -26.61 13.00 -29.64
C THR A 27 -26.21 11.57 -30.06
N LYS A 28 -26.44 10.59 -29.25
CA LYS A 28 -26.29 9.19 -29.66
C LYS A 28 -27.62 8.46 -29.60
N THR A 29 -28.47 8.72 -30.62
CA THR A 29 -29.43 7.73 -31.10
C THR A 29 -29.92 8.15 -32.48
N THR A 30 -29.27 7.68 -33.51
CA THR A 30 -29.86 7.62 -34.85
C THR A 30 -30.94 6.54 -34.82
N ASN A 31 -32.15 6.94 -34.50
CA ASN A 31 -33.30 6.07 -34.73
C ASN A 31 -33.57 6.04 -36.23
N LYS A 32 -33.35 4.91 -36.87
CA LYS A 32 -33.93 4.62 -38.20
C LYS A 32 -35.45 4.66 -38.04
N ILE A 33 -36.10 5.60 -38.74
CA ILE A 33 -37.56 5.68 -38.77
C ILE A 33 -38.09 4.43 -39.48
N ASP A 34 -39.06 3.78 -38.84
CA ASP A 34 -39.73 2.62 -39.44
C ASP A 34 -40.54 3.10 -40.66
N LYS A 35 -40.45 2.32 -41.73
CA LYS A 35 -41.19 2.58 -42.98
C LYS A 35 -42.69 2.77 -42.76
N LYS A 36 -43.24 2.15 -41.74
CA LYS A 36 -44.65 2.26 -41.35
C LYS A 36 -45.04 3.62 -40.75
N GLU A 37 -44.14 4.22 -39.96
CA GLU A 37 -44.33 5.57 -39.41
C GLU A 37 -44.31 6.62 -40.52
N MET A 38 -43.51 6.42 -41.55
CA MET A 38 -43.42 7.27 -42.72
C MET A 38 -44.68 7.16 -43.61
N GLU A 39 -45.21 5.96 -43.81
CA GLU A 39 -46.44 5.72 -44.56
C GLU A 39 -47.66 6.35 -43.84
N ASP A 40 -47.73 6.25 -42.52
CA ASP A 40 -48.76 6.90 -41.71
C ASP A 40 -48.65 8.44 -41.72
N PHE A 41 -47.42 8.96 -41.79
CA PHE A 41 -47.14 10.38 -41.95
C PHE A 41 -47.64 10.92 -43.29
N VAL A 42 -47.32 10.25 -44.38
CA VAL A 42 -47.79 10.64 -45.74
C VAL A 42 -49.31 10.57 -45.85
N LYS A 43 -49.94 9.59 -45.24
CA LYS A 43 -51.40 9.48 -45.18
C LYS A 43 -52.03 10.65 -44.40
N LYS A 44 -51.46 11.02 -43.27
CA LYS A 44 -51.91 12.19 -42.47
C LYS A 44 -51.72 13.51 -43.20
N LEU A 45 -50.63 13.64 -43.97
CA LEU A 45 -50.40 14.80 -44.84
C LEU A 45 -51.52 14.97 -45.89
N LYS A 46 -51.89 13.88 -46.56
CA LYS A 46 -52.98 13.87 -47.55
C LYS A 46 -54.34 14.23 -46.97
N ASP A 47 -54.60 13.79 -45.74
CA ASP A 47 -55.86 14.05 -45.04
C ASP A 47 -55.93 15.51 -44.48
N ASN A 48 -54.78 16.13 -44.22
CA ASN A 48 -54.71 17.49 -43.64
C ASN A 48 -54.56 18.61 -44.68
N LEU A 49 -54.26 18.30 -45.96
CA LEU A 49 -54.27 19.25 -47.08
C LEU A 49 -55.67 19.76 -47.45
N LYS A 50 -56.72 19.29 -46.77
CA LYS A 50 -58.06 19.91 -46.80
C LYS A 50 -58.13 21.01 -45.77
N LYS A 51 -58.12 22.20 -46.21
CA LYS A 51 -58.08 23.56 -45.66
C LYS A 51 -58.16 23.80 -44.13
N ASP A 52 -58.65 22.90 -43.31
CA ASP A 52 -58.99 23.19 -41.90
C ASP A 52 -58.23 22.34 -40.85
N LYS A 53 -57.22 21.54 -41.25
CA LYS A 53 -56.52 20.63 -40.33
C LYS A 53 -55.00 20.73 -40.32
N VAL A 54 -54.42 21.61 -41.11
CA VAL A 54 -52.96 21.75 -41.25
C VAL A 54 -52.31 22.24 -39.98
N CYS A 55 -52.91 23.18 -39.27
CA CYS A 55 -52.33 23.73 -38.04
C CYS A 55 -52.12 22.73 -36.92
N ASN A 56 -53.07 21.81 -36.68
CA ASN A 56 -52.94 20.85 -35.54
C ASN A 56 -51.95 19.70 -35.80
N PHE A 57 -51.60 19.46 -37.06
CA PHE A 57 -50.64 18.43 -37.41
C PHE A 57 -49.20 18.91 -37.18
N PHE A 58 -48.92 20.15 -37.42
CA PHE A 58 -47.59 20.75 -37.30
C PHE A 58 -47.21 21.13 -35.86
N GLU A 59 -48.18 21.40 -34.97
CA GLU A 59 -47.87 21.57 -33.54
C GLU A 59 -47.22 20.31 -32.90
N ASN A 60 -47.58 19.13 -33.38
CA ASN A 60 -46.96 17.89 -32.93
C ASN A 60 -45.52 17.69 -33.49
N PHE A 61 -45.15 18.36 -34.59
CA PHE A 61 -43.82 18.34 -35.16
C PHE A 61 -42.87 19.35 -34.52
N LYS A 62 -43.37 20.48 -34.05
CA LYS A 62 -42.58 21.51 -33.38
C LYS A 62 -41.89 20.99 -32.12
N ASN A 63 -42.38 19.90 -31.54
CA ASN A 63 -41.83 19.27 -30.33
C ASN A 63 -40.78 18.21 -30.60
N ASN A 64 -40.47 17.87 -31.85
CA ASN A 64 -39.55 16.79 -32.21
C ASN A 64 -38.32 17.27 -33.00
N LYS A 65 -37.48 18.09 -32.36
CA LYS A 65 -36.28 18.73 -32.94
C LYS A 65 -35.12 17.81 -33.35
N LYS A 66 -35.33 16.53 -33.54
CA LYS A 66 -34.25 15.57 -33.89
C LYS A 66 -33.94 15.39 -35.38
N PHE A 67 -34.63 16.09 -36.24
CA PHE A 67 -34.58 15.83 -37.68
C PHE A 67 -33.95 16.91 -38.57
N ALA A 68 -33.41 17.95 -38.01
CA ALA A 68 -33.02 19.15 -38.79
C ALA A 68 -31.67 19.10 -39.56
N ILE A 69 -30.85 18.08 -39.38
CA ILE A 69 -29.47 18.13 -39.90
C ILE A 69 -29.26 17.32 -41.18
N GLY A 70 -30.20 16.47 -41.56
CA GLY A 70 -30.02 15.60 -42.76
C GLY A 70 -30.63 16.07 -44.05
N ALA A 71 -31.29 17.18 -44.04
CA ALA A 71 -32.28 17.47 -45.08
C ALA A 71 -32.04 18.70 -45.95
N LEU A 72 -30.90 19.27 -45.86
CA LEU A 72 -30.57 20.50 -46.59
C LEU A 72 -30.65 20.41 -48.12
N GLY A 73 -30.66 19.22 -48.68
CA GLY A 73 -30.68 19.01 -50.12
C GLY A 73 -32.05 19.05 -50.82
N VAL A 74 -33.10 19.03 -50.07
CA VAL A 74 -34.42 18.85 -50.65
C VAL A 74 -35.37 19.99 -50.45
N LEU A 75 -34.98 20.92 -49.68
CA LEU A 75 -35.75 22.01 -49.43
C LEU A 75 -36.31 22.82 -50.46
N VAL A 76 -35.69 22.74 -51.20
CA VAL A 76 -35.77 23.52 -52.24
C VAL A 76 -36.97 23.51 -53.01
N LEU A 77 -37.78 22.80 -52.71
CA LEU A 77 -38.74 22.48 -53.57
C LEU A 77 -40.01 23.06 -53.43
N ILE A 78 -40.29 23.99 -52.84
CA ILE A 78 -41.58 24.50 -52.90
C ILE A 78 -41.66 25.92 -52.84
N VAL A 79 -41.74 26.54 -53.79
CA VAL A 79 -42.35 27.72 -53.91
C VAL A 79 -42.44 28.38 -55.05
N VAL A 80 -43.13 28.97 -55.33
CA VAL A 80 -43.43 29.81 -56.16
C VAL A 80 -44.26 30.74 -56.44
N VAL A 81 -44.31 31.33 -57.04
CA VAL A 81 -44.85 32.08 -58.01
C VAL A 81 -45.32 33.32 -57.76
N ILE A 82 -45.18 33.96 -58.34
CA ILE A 82 -45.73 34.85 -59.27
C ILE A 82 -45.32 36.22 -58.99
N LEU A 83 -44.90 36.62 -59.79
CA LEU A 83 -45.10 37.62 -60.69
C LEU A 83 -44.62 38.99 -60.39
N VAL A 84 -44.04 39.38 -61.22
CA VAL A 84 -44.03 40.62 -61.88
C VAL A 84 -42.72 41.32 -61.94
N SER A 85 -42.21 41.31 -63.14
CA SER A 85 -41.45 42.43 -63.67
C SER A 85 -40.63 43.23 -62.67
N GLY A 86 -39.58 42.75 -62.25
CA GLY A 86 -38.71 43.50 -61.36
C GLY A 86 -37.39 42.78 -61.18
N ARG A 87 -36.31 43.43 -61.03
CA ARG A 87 -35.01 42.89 -60.72
C ARG A 87 -35.12 42.01 -59.46
N LYS A 88 -34.72 40.77 -59.54
CA LYS A 88 -34.64 39.88 -58.34
C LYS A 88 -33.91 40.61 -57.23
N THR A 89 -34.48 40.54 -56.02
CA THR A 89 -33.83 41.11 -54.86
C THR A 89 -32.51 40.41 -54.62
N SER A 90 -31.42 41.13 -54.65
CA SER A 90 -30.08 40.58 -54.35
C SER A 90 -29.76 40.69 -52.88
N ILE A 91 -29.39 39.59 -52.25
CA ILE A 91 -29.11 39.45 -50.84
C ILE A 91 -27.68 38.99 -50.67
N ASN A 92 -26.84 39.84 -50.12
CA ASN A 92 -25.51 39.45 -49.67
C ASN A 92 -25.58 39.01 -48.21
N LEU A 93 -25.37 37.70 -47.96
CA LEU A 93 -25.50 37.14 -46.62
C LEU A 93 -24.35 37.59 -45.70
N ASN A 94 -23.20 37.85 -46.28
CA ASN A 94 -22.02 38.30 -45.51
C ASN A 94 -22.25 39.69 -44.87
N ASP A 95 -23.18 40.49 -45.37
CA ASP A 95 -23.51 41.83 -44.79
C ASP A 95 -24.15 41.75 -43.40
N TYR A 96 -24.61 40.57 -43.00
CA TYR A 96 -25.35 40.29 -41.74
C TYR A 96 -24.57 39.38 -40.81
N LEU A 97 -23.48 38.80 -41.27
CA LEU A 97 -22.62 37.95 -40.50
C LEU A 97 -21.64 38.79 -39.69
N SER A 98 -21.51 38.50 -38.42
CA SER A 98 -20.46 39.01 -37.56
C SER A 98 -19.84 37.86 -36.74
N VAL A 99 -18.57 37.97 -36.40
CA VAL A 99 -17.88 37.03 -35.52
C VAL A 99 -17.32 37.81 -34.35
N GLY A 100 -17.73 37.42 -33.16
CA GLY A 100 -17.20 37.94 -31.89
C GLY A 100 -16.20 36.96 -31.28
N PHE A 101 -15.35 37.52 -30.42
CA PHE A 101 -14.34 36.77 -29.66
C PHE A 101 -14.50 37.11 -28.20
N ASP A 102 -14.32 36.11 -27.34
CA ASP A 102 -14.41 36.26 -25.90
C ASP A 102 -13.41 35.35 -25.19
N GLY A 103 -13.05 35.70 -23.95
CA GLY A 103 -12.11 34.93 -23.12
C GLY A 103 -10.70 35.49 -23.15
N TYR A 104 -9.77 34.62 -22.79
CA TYR A 104 -8.37 34.99 -22.63
C TYR A 104 -7.50 34.53 -23.79
N ASP A 105 -6.43 35.28 -24.05
CA ASP A 105 -5.43 34.96 -25.07
C ASP A 105 -4.90 33.53 -24.87
N THR A 106 -4.83 32.74 -25.95
CA THR A 106 -4.49 31.31 -26.02
C THR A 106 -5.64 30.33 -25.74
N VAL A 107 -6.71 30.74 -25.07
CA VAL A 107 -7.90 29.94 -24.79
C VAL A 107 -9.20 30.63 -25.18
N GLY A 108 -9.09 31.66 -26.01
CA GLY A 108 -10.23 32.42 -26.52
C GLY A 108 -11.22 31.57 -27.29
N THR A 109 -12.45 32.05 -27.35
CA THR A 109 -13.57 31.43 -28.07
C THR A 109 -14.10 32.37 -29.12
N ALA A 110 -14.58 31.80 -30.23
CA ALA A 110 -15.26 32.53 -31.29
C ALA A 110 -16.72 32.12 -31.36
N TYR A 111 -17.57 33.09 -31.61
CA TYR A 111 -19.00 32.90 -31.88
C TYR A 111 -19.43 33.73 -33.08
N ALA A 112 -20.26 33.16 -33.92
CA ALA A 112 -20.85 33.85 -35.06
C ALA A 112 -22.28 34.28 -34.73
N ASP A 113 -22.63 35.46 -35.17
CA ASP A 113 -23.96 36.01 -35.07
C ASP A 113 -24.41 36.52 -36.44
N PHE A 114 -25.66 36.28 -36.75
CA PHE A 114 -26.31 36.78 -37.95
C PHE A 114 -27.41 37.78 -37.54
N ASP A 115 -27.22 39.07 -37.87
CA ASP A 115 -28.03 40.19 -37.45
C ASP A 115 -29.48 40.09 -37.92
N TYR A 116 -30.33 39.50 -37.08
CA TYR A 116 -31.77 39.29 -37.34
C TYR A 116 -32.49 40.59 -37.62
N GLU A 117 -32.33 41.60 -36.76
CA GLU A 117 -33.06 42.85 -36.86
C GLU A 117 -32.71 43.58 -38.15
N LYS A 118 -31.43 43.70 -38.46
CA LYS A 118 -30.95 44.33 -39.71
C LYS A 118 -31.41 43.58 -40.94
N PHE A 119 -31.42 42.24 -40.90
CA PHE A 119 -31.89 41.41 -41.98
C PHE A 119 -33.39 41.54 -42.19
N MET A 120 -34.21 41.41 -41.17
CA MET A 120 -35.66 41.51 -41.24
C MET A 120 -36.13 42.91 -41.65
N ASN A 121 -35.58 43.95 -41.04
CA ASN A 121 -35.90 45.35 -41.42
C ASN A 121 -35.67 45.65 -42.89
N LYS A 122 -34.76 44.96 -43.54
CA LYS A 122 -34.43 45.20 -44.96
C LYS A 122 -35.19 44.31 -45.92
N TYR A 123 -35.57 43.09 -45.53
CA TYR A 123 -36.07 42.08 -46.44
C TYR A 123 -37.46 41.54 -46.13
N GLU A 124 -38.05 41.75 -44.97
CA GLU A 124 -39.37 41.22 -44.58
C GLU A 124 -40.46 41.63 -45.61
N GLU A 125 -40.50 42.87 -46.03
CA GLU A 125 -41.49 43.37 -47.02
C GLU A 125 -41.05 43.14 -48.48
N LYS A 126 -39.77 42.89 -48.75
CA LYS A 126 -39.22 42.81 -50.08
C LYS A 126 -39.22 41.40 -50.64
N LEU A 127 -38.99 40.42 -49.81
CA LEU A 127 -39.04 39.04 -50.23
C LEU A 127 -40.46 38.55 -50.40
N LYS A 128 -40.68 37.84 -51.49
CA LYS A 128 -41.99 37.31 -51.81
C LYS A 128 -41.91 35.85 -52.20
N TRP A 129 -42.95 35.15 -51.83
CA TRP A 129 -43.09 33.78 -52.27
C TRP A 129 -43.33 33.70 -53.78
N ASN A 130 -42.60 32.83 -54.49
CA ASN A 130 -42.85 32.53 -55.89
C ASN A 130 -43.97 31.46 -56.02
N ASN A 131 -45.27 31.80 -55.88
CA ASN A 131 -46.41 30.89 -55.83
C ASN A 131 -46.64 29.99 -57.06
N SER A 132 -45.99 30.16 -58.25
CA SER A 132 -46.05 29.15 -59.28
C SER A 132 -45.02 28.04 -59.07
N TYR A 133 -43.93 28.35 -58.43
CA TYR A 133 -42.92 27.34 -58.09
C TYR A 133 -43.41 26.47 -56.90
N LEU A 134 -44.07 27.05 -55.88
CA LEU A 134 -44.68 26.30 -54.76
C LEU A 134 -45.73 25.31 -55.25
N LYS A 135 -46.72 25.79 -56.05
CA LYS A 135 -47.78 24.92 -56.60
C LYS A 135 -47.22 23.77 -57.47
N LYS A 136 -46.09 23.99 -58.12
CA LYS A 136 -45.42 22.91 -58.86
C LYS A 136 -44.86 21.86 -57.92
N LEU A 137 -44.33 22.27 -56.79
CA LEU A 137 -43.72 21.39 -55.86
C LEU A 137 -44.74 20.69 -54.93
N GLU A 138 -45.83 21.38 -54.55
CA GLU A 138 -46.97 20.71 -53.94
C GLU A 138 -47.46 19.53 -54.80
N ARG A 139 -47.57 19.72 -56.10
CA ARG A 139 -47.95 18.67 -57.05
C ARG A 139 -46.89 17.56 -57.18
N SER A 140 -45.63 17.91 -57.12
CA SER A 140 -44.57 16.90 -57.11
C SER A 140 -44.56 16.12 -55.82
N ALA A 141 -44.78 16.75 -54.70
CA ALA A 141 -44.92 16.13 -53.40
C ALA A 141 -46.12 15.16 -53.28
N GLU A 142 -47.21 15.44 -54.00
CA GLU A 142 -48.38 14.56 -54.08
C GLU A 142 -48.11 13.25 -54.87
N ASN A 143 -47.12 13.26 -55.77
CA ASN A 143 -46.85 12.15 -56.70
C ASN A 143 -45.63 11.28 -56.34
N GLU A 144 -44.80 11.72 -55.42
CA GLU A 144 -43.61 10.99 -54.98
C GLU A 144 -43.73 10.58 -53.53
N ASN A 145 -43.15 9.43 -53.14
CA ASN A 145 -43.07 9.02 -51.74
C ASN A 145 -42.21 10.03 -51.01
N PHE A 146 -42.86 10.88 -50.21
CA PHE A 146 -42.23 11.93 -49.43
C PHE A 146 -41.41 11.33 -48.29
N THR A 147 -40.09 11.32 -48.46
CA THR A 147 -39.15 10.75 -47.49
C THR A 147 -38.40 11.81 -46.68
N ASN A 148 -38.83 13.10 -46.79
CA ASN A 148 -37.99 14.20 -46.32
C ASN A 148 -38.73 15.12 -45.35
N SER A 149 -38.32 15.07 -44.06
CA SER A 149 -38.89 15.89 -42.96
C SER A 149 -38.72 17.40 -43.18
N PHE A 150 -37.73 17.77 -43.92
CA PHE A 150 -37.39 19.13 -44.24
C PHE A 150 -38.37 19.81 -45.21
N LEU A 151 -38.93 19.08 -46.15
CA LEU A 151 -40.04 19.63 -46.97
C LEU A 151 -41.30 19.92 -46.14
N ALA A 152 -41.51 19.18 -45.06
CA ALA A 152 -42.61 19.44 -44.14
C ALA A 152 -42.41 20.76 -43.36
N GLU A 153 -41.16 21.03 -42.99
CA GLU A 153 -40.80 22.25 -42.25
C GLU A 153 -40.98 23.50 -43.13
N ILE A 154 -40.63 23.41 -44.37
CA ILE A 154 -40.84 24.51 -45.33
C ILE A 154 -42.30 24.73 -45.68
N LEU A 155 -43.08 23.68 -45.85
CA LEU A 155 -44.51 23.82 -46.05
C LEU A 155 -45.18 24.47 -44.83
N PHE A 156 -44.62 24.22 -43.66
CA PHE A 156 -45.10 24.88 -42.42
C PHE A 156 -44.74 26.37 -42.43
N GLU A 157 -43.51 26.76 -42.70
CA GLU A 157 -43.06 28.15 -42.79
C GLU A 157 -43.79 28.92 -43.93
N TYR A 158 -44.04 28.27 -45.07
CA TYR A 158 -44.84 28.84 -46.15
C TYR A 158 -46.27 29.17 -45.71
N THR A 159 -46.83 28.36 -44.81
CA THR A 159 -48.21 28.56 -44.35
C THR A 159 -48.32 29.48 -43.16
N THR A 160 -47.26 29.66 -42.39
CA THR A 160 -47.30 30.39 -41.10
C THR A 160 -46.29 31.53 -40.97
N GLY A 161 -45.18 31.52 -41.74
CA GLY A 161 -44.09 32.49 -41.66
C GLY A 161 -43.97 33.37 -42.91
N THR A 162 -43.02 34.30 -42.86
CA THR A 162 -42.67 35.16 -44.00
C THR A 162 -41.48 34.56 -44.80
N PRO A 163 -41.32 34.96 -46.12
CA PRO A 163 -40.18 34.58 -46.92
C PRO A 163 -38.82 34.96 -46.28
N ALA A 164 -38.79 36.04 -45.53
CA ALA A 164 -37.57 36.51 -44.89
C ALA A 164 -37.23 35.68 -43.65
N GLU A 165 -38.23 35.28 -42.86
CA GLU A 165 -38.05 34.36 -41.70
C GLU A 165 -37.51 33.02 -42.17
N LEU A 166 -38.08 32.42 -43.23
CA LEU A 166 -37.57 31.18 -43.77
C LEU A 166 -36.09 31.29 -44.21
N LEU A 167 -35.76 32.37 -44.91
CA LEU A 167 -34.38 32.55 -45.35
C LEU A 167 -33.42 32.75 -44.15
N TYR A 168 -33.87 33.48 -43.12
CA TYR A 168 -33.10 33.70 -41.93
C TYR A 168 -32.83 32.37 -41.17
N GLU A 169 -33.85 31.59 -40.86
CA GLU A 169 -33.75 30.29 -40.21
C GLU A 169 -32.82 29.34 -41.01
N TYR A 170 -32.87 29.39 -42.34
CA TYR A 170 -32.00 28.63 -43.17
C TYR A 170 -30.52 29.06 -43.04
N VAL A 171 -30.29 30.38 -43.11
CA VAL A 171 -28.93 30.94 -43.15
C VAL A 171 -28.20 30.80 -41.84
N ILE A 172 -28.87 30.95 -40.69
CA ILE A 172 -28.22 30.81 -39.39
C ILE A 172 -27.69 29.40 -39.13
N ASN A 173 -28.23 28.39 -39.86
CA ASN A 173 -27.82 27.00 -39.76
C ASN A 173 -26.94 26.55 -40.94
N ALA A 174 -26.63 27.43 -41.88
CA ALA A 174 -26.01 27.12 -43.15
C ALA A 174 -24.53 27.50 -43.19
N GLY A 175 -23.86 27.54 -42.06
CA GLY A 175 -22.42 27.76 -42.01
C GLY A 175 -21.83 27.43 -40.64
N LEU A 176 -20.55 27.40 -40.53
CA LEU A 176 -19.83 27.13 -39.29
C LEU A 176 -18.45 27.82 -39.30
N LEU A 177 -17.94 28.05 -38.09
CA LEU A 177 -16.57 28.48 -37.93
C LEU A 177 -15.65 27.25 -37.96
N ASP A 178 -14.54 27.32 -38.69
CA ASP A 178 -13.50 26.30 -38.79
C ASP A 178 -12.85 26.00 -37.41
N VAL A 179 -12.62 27.06 -36.62
CA VAL A 179 -12.10 26.95 -35.25
C VAL A 179 -12.97 27.80 -34.32
N ARG A 180 -13.32 27.25 -33.15
CA ARG A 180 -14.21 27.92 -32.16
C ARG A 180 -13.60 28.12 -30.79
N SER A 181 -12.45 27.51 -30.50
CA SER A 181 -11.81 27.54 -29.17
C SER A 181 -10.30 27.47 -29.28
N ASN A 182 -9.62 27.75 -28.20
CA ASN A 182 -8.16 27.81 -28.09
C ASN A 182 -7.55 28.85 -29.03
N LEU A 183 -8.19 30.01 -29.10
CA LEU A 183 -7.79 31.10 -29.98
C LEU A 183 -6.85 32.06 -29.26
N SER A 184 -5.89 32.60 -30.04
CA SER A 184 -4.99 33.66 -29.62
C SER A 184 -5.22 34.93 -30.41
N ASN A 185 -4.94 36.08 -29.82
CA ASN A 185 -4.95 37.34 -30.56
C ASN A 185 -4.02 37.28 -31.78
N GLY A 186 -4.54 37.60 -32.93
CA GLY A 186 -3.83 37.53 -34.22
C GLY A 186 -4.09 36.26 -35.00
N ASP A 187 -4.73 35.26 -34.46
CA ASP A 187 -5.21 34.08 -35.19
C ASP A 187 -6.23 34.51 -36.26
N THR A 188 -6.53 33.61 -37.18
CA THR A 188 -7.58 33.82 -38.18
C THR A 188 -8.56 32.67 -38.05
N VAL A 189 -9.85 32.98 -37.98
CA VAL A 189 -10.93 32.01 -38.05
C VAL A 189 -11.74 32.27 -39.31
N THR A 190 -12.21 31.21 -39.94
CA THR A 190 -12.97 31.28 -41.17
C THR A 190 -14.42 30.85 -40.94
N TRP A 191 -15.35 31.68 -41.34
CA TRP A 191 -16.73 31.25 -41.50
C TRP A 191 -16.88 30.58 -42.85
N GLU A 192 -17.22 29.30 -42.88
CA GLU A 192 -17.46 28.50 -44.06
C GLU A 192 -18.96 28.31 -44.30
N TRP A 193 -19.43 28.72 -45.47
CA TRP A 193 -20.83 28.51 -45.85
C TRP A 193 -21.04 27.08 -46.38
N SER A 194 -21.99 26.36 -45.76
CA SER A 194 -22.36 25.00 -46.19
C SER A 194 -23.57 24.96 -47.11
N ILE A 195 -23.81 26.05 -47.85
CA ILE A 195 -24.89 26.18 -48.83
C ILE A 195 -24.46 25.60 -50.17
N SER A 196 -25.03 24.45 -50.56
CA SER A 196 -24.75 23.88 -51.89
C SER A 196 -25.31 24.74 -53.02
N GLU A 197 -24.68 24.66 -54.20
CA GLU A 197 -25.17 25.38 -55.40
C GLU A 197 -26.60 24.99 -55.77
N ASP A 198 -27.04 23.78 -55.49
CA ASP A 198 -28.40 23.35 -55.78
C ASP A 198 -29.38 23.91 -54.74
N SER A 199 -29.01 23.91 -53.44
CA SER A 199 -29.81 24.55 -52.40
C SER A 199 -29.96 26.06 -52.63
N LYS A 200 -28.87 26.72 -53.00
CA LYS A 200 -28.86 28.12 -53.39
C LYS A 200 -29.85 28.43 -54.53
N LYS A 201 -29.73 27.68 -55.66
CA LYS A 201 -30.60 27.83 -56.82
C LYS A 201 -32.08 27.66 -56.47
N GLU A 202 -32.30 26.76 -55.60
CA GLU A 202 -33.65 26.45 -55.23
C GLU A 202 -34.25 27.52 -54.28
N MET A 203 -33.48 27.99 -53.29
CA MET A 203 -33.86 29.14 -52.47
C MET A 203 -34.12 30.39 -53.33
N GLU A 204 -33.24 30.65 -54.29
CA GLU A 204 -33.38 31.77 -55.26
C GLU A 204 -34.64 31.67 -56.11
N LYS A 205 -35.06 30.47 -56.50
CA LYS A 205 -36.32 30.24 -57.21
C LYS A 205 -37.50 30.44 -56.30
N MET A 206 -37.37 30.05 -55.12
CA MET A 206 -38.32 30.00 -54.06
C MET A 206 -38.76 31.39 -53.62
N LEU A 207 -37.81 32.20 -53.33
CA LEU A 207 -37.95 33.52 -52.80
C LEU A 207 -37.87 34.63 -53.84
N ASP A 208 -37.77 34.24 -55.14
CA ASP A 208 -37.55 35.13 -56.27
C ASP A 208 -36.41 36.15 -56.01
N CYS A 209 -35.33 35.68 -55.41
CA CYS A 209 -34.16 36.46 -55.04
C CYS A 209 -32.89 35.97 -55.69
N LYS A 210 -31.76 36.61 -55.40
CA LYS A 210 -30.41 36.19 -55.73
C LYS A 210 -29.58 36.22 -54.44
N LEU A 211 -28.99 35.09 -54.08
CA LEU A 211 -28.14 34.97 -52.90
C LEU A 211 -26.65 35.14 -53.31
N ILE A 212 -25.98 35.97 -52.53
CA ILE A 212 -24.53 36.21 -52.66
C ILE A 212 -23.93 35.90 -51.32
N PHE A 213 -22.92 35.03 -51.29
CA PHE A 213 -22.12 34.69 -50.10
C PHE A 213 -20.77 34.14 -50.54
N SER A 214 -19.82 34.25 -49.67
CA SER A 214 -18.50 33.62 -49.76
C SER A 214 -17.96 33.42 -48.36
N ASP A 215 -17.08 32.47 -48.18
CA ASP A 215 -16.38 32.28 -46.91
C ASP A 215 -15.70 33.56 -46.48
N GLN A 216 -15.67 33.81 -45.16
CA GLN A 216 -15.17 35.05 -44.58
C GLN A 216 -14.13 34.76 -43.52
N GLU A 217 -12.96 35.40 -43.65
CA GLU A 217 -11.91 35.36 -42.63
C GLU A 217 -12.07 36.49 -41.64
N PHE A 218 -11.90 36.17 -40.34
CA PHE A 218 -11.96 37.10 -39.24
C PHE A 218 -10.69 37.00 -38.41
N LYS A 219 -10.08 38.15 -38.14
CA LYS A 219 -8.92 38.23 -37.25
C LYS A 219 -9.35 38.24 -35.80
N VAL A 220 -8.80 37.31 -35.04
CA VAL A 220 -9.02 37.25 -33.58
C VAL A 220 -8.35 38.46 -32.94
N GLN A 221 -9.11 39.20 -32.17
CA GLN A 221 -8.65 40.37 -31.45
C GLN A 221 -9.56 40.69 -30.24
N GLY A 222 -8.97 41.35 -29.25
CA GLY A 222 -9.74 41.75 -28.06
C GLY A 222 -9.80 40.70 -26.97
N LEU A 223 -9.12 39.56 -27.14
CA LEU A 223 -8.96 38.59 -26.05
C LEU A 223 -8.10 39.23 -24.95
N GLU A 224 -8.49 39.03 -23.70
CA GLU A 224 -7.80 39.54 -22.54
C GLU A 224 -6.47 38.83 -22.31
N LYS A 225 -5.47 39.53 -21.77
CA LYS A 225 -4.20 38.93 -21.41
C LYS A 225 -4.34 38.19 -20.10
N ALA A 226 -3.95 36.92 -20.08
CA ALA A 226 -3.88 36.16 -18.85
C ALA A 226 -2.63 36.50 -18.02
N ASP A 227 -2.77 36.53 -16.70
CA ASP A 227 -1.67 36.72 -15.75
C ASP A 227 -1.05 35.37 -15.35
N THR A 228 0.26 35.36 -15.15
CA THR A 228 0.96 34.17 -14.65
C THR A 228 0.98 34.16 -13.13
N VAL A 229 0.65 33.01 -12.52
CA VAL A 229 0.61 32.80 -11.07
C VAL A 229 1.39 31.54 -10.73
N ASP A 230 2.24 31.61 -9.71
CA ASP A 230 2.87 30.42 -9.12
C ASP A 230 1.89 29.75 -8.16
N PRO A 231 1.32 28.58 -8.51
CA PRO A 231 0.34 27.88 -7.68
C PRO A 231 0.97 27.34 -6.38
N PHE A 232 2.28 27.05 -6.39
CA PHE A 232 2.97 26.48 -5.22
C PHE A 232 3.27 27.49 -4.12
N SER A 233 3.02 28.78 -4.37
CA SER A 233 3.17 29.84 -3.35
C SER A 233 2.18 29.73 -2.19
N ILE A 234 1.08 29.01 -2.37
CA ILE A 234 0.02 28.79 -1.37
C ILE A 234 -0.01 27.34 -0.85
N LEU A 235 0.81 26.47 -1.40
CA LEU A 235 0.87 25.07 -1.00
C LEU A 235 1.81 24.90 0.19
N GLN A 236 1.32 24.27 1.24
CA GLN A 236 2.11 23.72 2.32
C GLN A 236 2.12 22.19 2.21
N VAL A 237 3.31 21.60 2.28
CA VAL A 237 3.49 20.15 2.30
C VAL A 237 3.95 19.78 3.69
N GLU A 238 3.20 18.91 4.36
CA GLU A 238 3.52 18.40 5.69
C GLU A 238 3.79 16.90 5.61
N TYR A 239 4.73 16.44 6.43
CA TYR A 239 5.09 15.03 6.49
C TYR A 239 4.85 14.49 7.89
N GLU A 240 4.26 13.30 7.98
CA GLU A 240 4.00 12.62 9.25
C GLU A 240 4.33 11.14 9.14
N GLY A 241 4.65 10.53 10.28
CA GLY A 241 4.91 9.10 10.40
C GLY A 241 6.37 8.75 10.53
N ILE A 242 6.69 7.51 10.21
CA ILE A 242 8.01 6.93 10.40
C ILE A 242 8.56 6.46 9.06
N SER A 243 9.76 6.90 8.70
CA SER A 243 10.52 6.40 7.55
C SER A 243 10.77 4.88 7.68
N PRO A 244 10.56 4.03 6.63
CA PRO A 244 10.20 4.38 5.25
C PRO A 244 8.68 4.41 4.96
N ASN A 245 7.83 4.48 5.94
CA ASN A 245 6.37 4.42 5.80
C ASN A 245 5.69 5.78 6.11
N GLY A 246 6.40 6.88 5.88
CA GLY A 246 5.87 8.23 6.06
C GLY A 246 4.75 8.57 5.10
N SER A 247 3.97 9.59 5.45
CA SER A 247 2.88 10.14 4.64
C SER A 247 3.08 11.63 4.41
N ALA A 248 2.64 12.11 3.24
CA ALA A 248 2.61 13.53 2.90
C ALA A 248 1.18 14.04 2.82
N TYR A 249 0.95 15.24 3.34
CA TYR A 249 -0.31 15.97 3.32
C TYR A 249 -0.12 17.28 2.59
N LEU A 250 -0.97 17.52 1.60
CA LEU A 250 -0.99 18.74 0.81
C LEU A 250 -2.07 19.68 1.37
N GLN A 251 -1.66 20.81 1.90
CA GLN A 251 -2.58 21.82 2.41
C GLN A 251 -2.57 23.05 1.49
N ASN A 252 -3.70 23.33 0.85
CA ASN A 252 -3.91 24.56 0.09
C ASN A 252 -4.29 25.69 1.05
N ASN A 253 -3.41 26.66 1.24
CA ASN A 253 -3.61 27.86 2.05
C ASN A 253 -4.20 29.02 1.23
N ALA A 254 -5.27 28.74 0.51
CA ALA A 254 -5.95 29.68 -0.38
C ALA A 254 -6.44 30.94 0.36
N LYS A 255 -6.29 32.09 -0.28
CA LYS A 255 -6.72 33.41 0.24
C LYS A 255 -7.96 33.95 -0.45
N ASP A 256 -8.31 33.40 -1.61
CA ASP A 256 -9.46 33.78 -2.40
C ASP A 256 -10.11 32.57 -3.09
N GLU A 257 -11.20 32.81 -3.82
CA GLU A 257 -11.96 31.78 -4.52
C GLU A 257 -11.13 31.11 -5.62
N PHE A 258 -10.33 31.87 -6.36
CA PHE A 258 -9.46 31.33 -7.42
C PHE A 258 -8.43 30.38 -6.84
N GLU A 259 -7.68 30.81 -5.83
CA GLU A 259 -6.65 29.99 -5.17
C GLU A 259 -7.25 28.69 -4.59
N SER A 260 -8.49 28.75 -4.07
CA SER A 260 -9.18 27.57 -3.51
C SER A 260 -9.55 26.51 -4.54
N MET A 261 -9.59 26.88 -5.81
CA MET A 261 -9.89 25.97 -6.91
C MET A 261 -8.66 25.26 -7.47
N ILE A 262 -7.45 25.66 -7.06
CA ILE A 262 -6.21 24.99 -7.46
C ILE A 262 -6.14 23.62 -6.80
N GLN A 263 -6.04 22.58 -7.61
CA GLN A 263 -5.98 21.20 -7.17
C GLN A 263 -4.57 20.66 -7.32
N PHE A 264 -3.99 20.26 -6.19
CA PHE A 264 -2.66 19.68 -6.13
C PHE A 264 -2.74 18.16 -6.03
N GLU A 265 -1.84 17.50 -6.72
CA GLU A 265 -1.71 16.05 -6.71
C GLU A 265 -0.22 15.69 -6.54
N ALA A 266 0.06 14.81 -5.59
CA ALA A 266 1.40 14.26 -5.41
C ALA A 266 1.54 12.96 -6.19
N ASP A 267 2.74 12.67 -6.71
CA ASP A 267 3.06 11.41 -7.39
C ASP A 267 2.87 10.20 -6.47
N ARG A 268 3.06 10.40 -5.16
CA ARG A 268 2.75 9.45 -4.07
C ARG A 268 2.49 10.20 -2.77
N SER A 269 1.65 9.66 -1.91
CA SER A 269 1.34 10.26 -0.60
C SER A 269 1.75 9.39 0.59
N ASN A 270 2.22 8.17 0.35
CA ASN A 270 2.58 7.20 1.39
C ASN A 270 3.85 6.43 1.00
N GLY A 271 4.43 5.74 1.98
CA GLY A 271 5.66 4.98 1.77
C GLY A 271 6.87 5.88 1.55
N LEU A 272 6.92 7.00 2.27
CA LEU A 272 7.96 8.01 2.15
C LEU A 272 9.07 7.78 3.16
N SER A 273 10.30 8.02 2.71
CA SER A 273 11.50 8.08 3.54
C SER A 273 12.08 9.48 3.57
N ASN A 274 12.77 9.84 4.66
CA ASN A 274 13.55 11.08 4.68
C ASN A 274 14.57 11.08 3.53
N GLY A 275 14.67 12.22 2.82
CA GLY A 275 15.51 12.38 1.63
C GLY A 275 14.84 11.97 0.31
N ASP A 276 13.65 11.38 0.33
CA ASP A 276 12.88 11.12 -0.90
C ASP A 276 12.50 12.44 -1.58
N ILE A 277 12.34 12.38 -2.88
CA ILE A 277 11.78 13.49 -3.66
C ILE A 277 10.31 13.19 -3.94
N LEU A 278 9.45 14.11 -3.51
CA LEU A 278 8.03 14.13 -3.78
C LEU A 278 7.74 15.14 -4.88
N THR A 279 7.15 14.71 -5.99
CA THR A 279 6.74 15.61 -7.06
C THR A 279 5.27 15.96 -6.89
N VAL A 280 4.98 17.23 -6.68
CA VAL A 280 3.62 17.74 -6.64
C VAL A 280 3.31 18.47 -7.93
N SER A 281 2.16 18.19 -8.52
CA SER A 281 1.69 18.76 -9.77
C SER A 281 0.30 19.38 -9.64
N VAL A 282 0.00 20.30 -10.56
CA VAL A 282 -1.36 20.74 -10.84
C VAL A 282 -1.82 20.07 -12.12
N ASN A 283 -3.00 19.47 -12.09
CA ASN A 283 -3.56 18.78 -13.24
C ASN A 283 -3.81 19.75 -14.42
N ASP A 284 -3.49 19.32 -15.65
CA ASP A 284 -3.64 20.13 -16.87
C ASP A 284 -5.09 20.59 -17.09
N ASP A 285 -6.07 19.74 -16.82
CA ASP A 285 -7.49 20.09 -16.94
C ASP A 285 -7.89 21.20 -15.95
N ASN A 286 -7.35 21.14 -14.73
CA ASN A 286 -7.56 22.16 -13.72
C ASN A 286 -6.88 23.47 -14.12
N ALA A 287 -5.64 23.43 -14.60
CA ALA A 287 -4.92 24.60 -15.10
C ALA A 287 -5.64 25.27 -16.29
N ASN A 288 -6.12 24.47 -17.26
CA ASN A 288 -6.90 24.96 -18.40
C ASN A 288 -8.25 25.55 -17.98
N TYR A 289 -8.91 24.93 -17.00
CA TYR A 289 -10.14 25.47 -16.43
C TYR A 289 -9.93 26.85 -15.80
N LEU A 290 -8.87 26.97 -15.00
CA LEU A 290 -8.54 28.23 -14.33
C LEU A 290 -8.09 29.32 -15.30
N LEU A 291 -7.35 28.95 -16.33
CA LEU A 291 -7.01 29.88 -17.40
C LEU A 291 -8.28 30.39 -18.12
N SER A 292 -9.17 29.49 -18.49
CA SER A 292 -10.37 29.85 -19.25
C SER A 292 -11.39 30.67 -18.47
N ASN A 293 -11.48 30.48 -17.15
CA ASN A 293 -12.52 31.13 -16.34
C ASN A 293 -12.01 32.33 -15.53
N TYR A 294 -10.70 32.37 -15.21
CA TYR A 294 -10.11 33.42 -14.35
C TYR A 294 -8.98 34.19 -15.04
N GLY A 295 -8.55 33.78 -16.25
CA GLY A 295 -7.43 34.39 -16.94
C GLY A 295 -6.10 34.24 -16.22
N LYS A 296 -5.91 33.12 -15.54
CA LYS A 296 -4.70 32.87 -14.76
C LYS A 296 -3.94 31.66 -15.32
N ILE A 297 -2.72 31.89 -15.78
CA ILE A 297 -1.79 30.87 -16.21
C ILE A 297 -1.04 30.36 -15.00
N LEU A 298 -1.23 29.10 -14.64
CA LEU A 298 -0.43 28.49 -13.59
C LEU A 298 0.94 28.10 -14.12
N SER A 299 2.01 28.57 -13.48
CA SER A 299 3.40 28.24 -13.85
C SER A 299 4.32 28.41 -12.65
N PRO A 300 5.13 27.37 -12.31
CA PRO A 300 5.22 26.05 -12.95
C PRO A 300 4.00 25.16 -12.65
N LEU A 301 3.82 24.07 -13.41
CA LEU A 301 2.78 23.06 -13.15
C LEU A 301 3.25 21.91 -12.27
N GLN A 302 4.56 21.84 -11.97
CA GLN A 302 5.15 20.82 -11.12
C GLN A 302 6.23 21.45 -10.24
N LYS A 303 6.38 20.91 -9.03
CA LYS A 303 7.43 21.28 -8.09
C LYS A 303 7.85 20.08 -7.26
N GLU A 304 9.16 19.95 -7.04
CA GLU A 304 9.74 18.91 -6.22
C GLU A 304 9.91 19.39 -4.78
N TYR A 305 9.65 18.48 -3.84
CA TYR A 305 9.82 18.69 -2.41
C TYR A 305 10.64 17.54 -1.84
N THR A 306 11.64 17.86 -1.03
CA THR A 306 12.39 16.85 -0.29
C THR A 306 11.62 16.48 0.97
N VAL A 307 11.45 15.20 1.20
CA VAL A 307 10.80 14.69 2.42
C VAL A 307 11.77 14.81 3.58
N GLU A 308 11.35 15.51 4.62
CA GLU A 308 12.16 15.77 5.82
C GLU A 308 11.28 15.70 7.08
N GLY A 309 11.90 15.38 8.22
CA GLY A 309 11.23 15.46 9.53
C GLY A 309 10.38 14.26 9.91
N LEU A 310 10.42 13.18 9.11
CA LEU A 310 9.85 11.90 9.55
C LEU A 310 10.70 11.32 10.68
N ASP A 311 10.05 10.68 11.64
CA ASP A 311 10.76 9.85 12.61
C ASP A 311 11.50 8.71 11.88
N GLU A 312 12.62 8.27 12.41
CA GLU A 312 13.41 7.18 11.84
C GLU A 312 13.70 6.12 12.88
N TYR A 313 13.68 4.86 12.45
CA TYR A 313 14.18 3.80 13.29
C TYR A 313 15.70 3.88 13.42
N VAL A 314 16.20 3.82 14.66
CA VAL A 314 17.64 3.77 14.93
C VAL A 314 18.22 2.51 14.29
N GLY A 315 19.31 2.65 13.54
CA GLY A 315 19.95 1.55 12.79
C GLY A 315 21.07 0.83 13.55
N SER A 316 21.63 1.44 14.61
CA SER A 316 22.73 0.86 15.37
C SER A 316 22.81 1.40 16.80
N TRP A 317 23.46 0.64 17.69
CA TRP A 317 23.72 1.07 19.07
C TRP A 317 24.55 2.37 19.16
N ASN A 318 25.41 2.61 18.17
CA ASN A 318 26.26 3.81 18.16
C ASN A 318 25.51 5.11 17.90
N GLU A 319 24.32 5.05 17.36
CA GLU A 319 23.45 6.22 17.16
C GLU A 319 22.76 6.69 18.44
N LEU A 320 22.77 5.86 19.49
CA LEU A 320 22.17 6.20 20.77
C LEU A 320 23.08 7.11 21.57
N THR A 321 22.49 8.11 22.22
CA THR A 321 23.19 8.99 23.15
C THR A 321 23.55 8.25 24.44
N ASP A 322 24.60 8.69 25.12
CA ASP A 322 25.00 8.09 26.41
C ASP A 322 23.89 8.23 27.48
N ASP A 323 23.15 9.35 27.47
CA ASP A 323 22.02 9.56 28.37
C ASP A 323 20.89 8.56 28.10
N PHE A 324 20.57 8.30 26.84
CA PHE A 324 19.55 7.31 26.49
C PHE A 324 19.98 5.90 26.87
N LYS A 325 21.25 5.53 26.64
CA LYS A 325 21.82 4.24 27.07
C LYS A 325 21.77 4.10 28.59
N ALA A 326 22.07 5.16 29.34
CA ALA A 326 21.98 5.17 30.80
C ALA A 326 20.52 5.00 31.30
N MET A 327 19.58 5.67 30.64
CA MET A 327 18.14 5.52 30.92
C MET A 327 17.69 4.06 30.72
N LEU A 328 18.03 3.43 29.57
CA LEU A 328 17.68 2.04 29.29
C LEU A 328 18.25 1.08 30.35
N LYS A 329 19.50 1.29 30.80
CA LYS A 329 20.14 0.52 31.87
C LYS A 329 19.39 0.65 33.19
N THR A 330 19.03 1.88 33.58
CA THR A 330 18.28 2.16 34.82
C THR A 330 16.90 1.51 34.79
N GLU A 331 16.15 1.67 33.70
CA GLU A 331 14.84 1.05 33.56
C GLU A 331 14.91 -0.49 33.56
N SER A 332 15.97 -1.04 32.98
CA SER A 332 16.20 -2.49 33.03
C SER A 332 16.42 -2.99 34.44
N GLU A 333 17.23 -2.30 35.25
CA GLU A 333 17.41 -2.64 36.67
C GLU A 333 16.09 -2.58 37.42
N ASP A 334 15.33 -1.51 37.25
CA ASP A 334 14.01 -1.34 37.88
C ASP A 334 13.05 -2.47 37.53
N LYS A 335 13.00 -2.88 36.26
CA LYS A 335 12.18 -4.00 35.78
C LYS A 335 12.60 -5.32 36.44
N ILE A 336 13.90 -5.58 36.53
CA ILE A 336 14.43 -6.80 37.16
C ILE A 336 14.10 -6.82 38.63
N TYR A 337 14.33 -5.71 39.35
CA TYR A 337 13.99 -5.62 40.76
C TYR A 337 12.47 -5.74 41.01
N ALA A 338 11.64 -5.11 40.20
CA ALA A 338 10.19 -5.24 40.26
C ALA A 338 9.72 -6.69 40.06
N TYR A 339 10.27 -7.37 39.04
CA TYR A 339 9.99 -8.77 38.76
C TYR A 339 10.39 -9.65 39.93
N THR A 340 11.64 -9.52 40.40
CA THR A 340 12.15 -10.36 41.48
C THR A 340 11.46 -10.09 42.82
N ALA A 341 11.06 -8.86 43.09
CA ALA A 341 10.27 -8.52 44.29
C ALA A 341 8.87 -9.16 44.26
N SER A 342 8.24 -9.29 43.10
CA SER A 342 6.91 -9.90 42.96
C SER A 342 6.96 -11.43 42.98
N GLU A 343 7.88 -12.02 42.23
CA GLU A 343 7.92 -13.48 41.96
C GLU A 343 8.75 -14.24 43.02
N TYR A 344 9.82 -13.61 43.55
CA TYR A 344 10.75 -14.29 44.45
C TYR A 344 10.46 -14.07 45.95
N ALA A 345 9.59 -13.13 46.28
CA ALA A 345 9.36 -12.65 47.65
C ALA A 345 9.09 -13.72 48.72
N LYS A 346 8.82 -14.96 48.32
CA LYS A 346 8.49 -16.06 49.24
C LYS A 346 9.47 -17.24 49.22
N SER A 347 10.26 -17.40 48.16
CA SER A 347 11.04 -18.62 47.95
C SER A 347 12.44 -18.40 47.36
N SER A 348 12.73 -17.21 46.89
CA SER A 348 13.98 -16.92 46.18
C SER A 348 14.49 -15.52 46.48
N LEU A 349 15.80 -15.33 46.38
CA LEU A 349 16.50 -14.06 46.59
C LEU A 349 17.38 -13.77 45.36
N LEU A 350 17.38 -12.52 44.92
CA LEU A 350 18.33 -12.02 43.93
C LEU A 350 19.49 -11.31 44.62
N SER A 351 20.69 -11.60 44.20
CA SER A 351 21.92 -10.92 44.65
C SER A 351 22.90 -10.74 43.47
N ASN A 352 23.90 -9.88 43.65
CA ASN A 352 24.97 -9.65 42.69
C ASN A 352 24.51 -9.28 41.27
N LEU A 353 23.45 -8.45 41.19
CA LEU A 353 22.99 -7.94 39.87
C LEU A 353 24.08 -7.09 39.22
N SER A 354 24.44 -7.38 38.00
CA SER A 354 25.49 -6.67 37.26
C SER A 354 25.18 -6.63 35.77
N TYR A 355 25.43 -5.50 35.14
CA TYR A 355 25.36 -5.32 33.69
C TYR A 355 26.34 -6.23 32.95
N LYS A 356 25.91 -6.82 31.83
CA LYS A 356 26.69 -7.80 31.04
C LYS A 356 26.83 -7.44 29.58
N GLY A 357 26.11 -6.45 29.13
CA GLY A 357 26.18 -6.00 27.75
C GLY A 357 24.81 -5.78 27.14
N TYR A 358 24.80 -5.62 25.85
CA TYR A 358 23.59 -5.38 25.08
C TYR A 358 23.55 -6.27 23.83
N ILE A 359 22.36 -6.45 23.30
CA ILE A 359 22.08 -6.88 21.92
C ILE A 359 21.22 -5.79 21.29
N PHE A 360 21.65 -5.28 20.15
CA PHE A 360 20.85 -4.43 19.29
C PHE A 360 20.52 -5.21 18.03
N SER A 361 19.26 -5.27 17.61
CA SER A 361 18.83 -5.92 16.39
C SER A 361 17.98 -4.98 15.55
N ALA A 362 18.29 -4.88 14.25
CA ALA A 362 17.56 -4.09 13.28
C ALA A 362 17.03 -4.97 12.15
N LEU A 363 15.84 -4.64 11.65
CA LEU A 363 15.24 -5.30 10.50
C LEU A 363 16.16 -5.17 9.28
N LYS A 364 16.42 -6.26 8.57
CA LYS A 364 17.19 -6.22 7.34
C LYS A 364 16.47 -5.53 6.21
N ASN A 365 17.23 -4.86 5.36
CA ASN A 365 16.66 -4.23 4.16
C ASN A 365 15.95 -5.25 3.26
N GLY A 366 14.67 -4.97 2.96
CA GLY A 366 13.84 -5.81 2.09
C GLY A 366 13.05 -6.91 2.81
N GLU A 367 13.23 -7.07 4.13
CA GLU A 367 12.39 -7.96 4.93
C GLU A 367 11.12 -7.25 5.41
N GLU A 368 10.02 -8.00 5.52
CA GLU A 368 8.75 -7.48 6.04
C GLU A 368 8.74 -7.51 7.57
N SER A 369 8.38 -6.39 8.18
CA SER A 369 8.22 -6.29 9.62
C SER A 369 6.85 -6.81 10.07
N SER A 370 6.83 -7.59 11.15
CA SER A 370 5.61 -7.93 11.88
C SER A 370 5.13 -6.82 12.84
N GLY A 371 5.75 -5.62 12.75
CA GLY A 371 5.50 -4.47 13.63
C GLY A 371 6.71 -4.05 14.45
N GLU A 372 7.80 -4.83 14.43
CA GLU A 372 9.06 -4.53 15.10
C GLU A 372 10.15 -4.27 14.05
N TYR A 373 10.75 -3.08 14.09
CA TYR A 373 11.79 -2.67 13.16
C TYR A 373 13.19 -2.73 13.76
N ASN A 374 13.29 -2.48 15.06
CA ASN A 374 14.51 -2.67 15.82
C ASN A 374 14.18 -2.98 17.27
N ASN A 375 15.10 -3.70 17.95
CA ASN A 375 14.97 -4.07 19.35
C ASN A 375 16.32 -3.91 20.05
N ILE A 376 16.27 -3.47 21.31
CA ILE A 376 17.43 -3.42 22.21
C ILE A 376 17.13 -4.34 23.38
N TYR A 377 18.09 -5.21 23.67
CA TYR A 377 18.09 -6.04 24.86
C TYR A 377 19.24 -5.59 25.76
N ILE A 378 18.90 -5.04 26.93
CA ILE A 378 19.87 -4.70 27.97
C ILE A 378 20.00 -5.90 28.89
N ILE A 379 21.21 -6.45 29.02
CA ILE A 379 21.43 -7.72 29.65
C ILE A 379 22.13 -7.53 30.99
N TYR A 380 21.49 -7.99 32.04
CA TYR A 380 22.04 -8.11 33.38
C TYR A 380 22.19 -9.57 33.76
N SER A 381 23.12 -9.89 34.64
CA SER A 381 23.13 -11.18 35.33
C SER A 381 23.03 -10.97 36.84
N GLY A 382 22.38 -11.91 37.49
CA GLY A 382 22.28 -11.93 38.94
C GLY A 382 22.25 -13.36 39.49
N THR A 383 22.61 -13.53 40.75
CA THR A 383 22.52 -14.82 41.42
C THR A 383 21.16 -14.98 42.06
N VAL A 384 20.42 -15.98 41.61
CA VAL A 384 19.13 -16.37 42.20
C VAL A 384 19.40 -17.57 43.13
N SER A 385 19.00 -17.44 44.40
CA SER A 385 19.12 -18.47 45.41
C SER A 385 17.80 -18.80 46.06
N SER A 386 17.59 -20.02 46.53
CA SER A 386 16.42 -20.44 47.28
C SER A 386 16.55 -20.07 48.75
N SER A 387 15.54 -19.45 49.34
CA SER A 387 15.47 -19.21 50.80
C SER A 387 15.38 -20.52 51.60
N ASP A 388 14.80 -21.55 50.99
CA ASP A 388 14.50 -22.84 51.64
C ASP A 388 15.37 -24.00 51.14
N ASN A 389 16.46 -23.68 50.45
CA ASN A 389 17.39 -24.65 49.81
C ASN A 389 16.74 -25.62 48.81
N ASN A 390 15.63 -25.18 48.17
CA ASN A 390 14.93 -26.01 47.16
C ASN A 390 15.70 -26.16 45.85
N PHE A 391 16.65 -25.26 45.57
CA PHE A 391 17.55 -25.30 44.46
C PHE A 391 18.89 -24.63 44.79
N ARG A 392 19.94 -24.92 44.02
CA ARG A 392 21.25 -24.28 44.18
C ARG A 392 21.22 -22.83 43.68
N ALA A 393 22.05 -21.98 44.31
CA ALA A 393 22.30 -20.64 43.80
C ALA A 393 22.75 -20.69 42.36
N THR A 394 22.00 -20.05 41.46
CA THR A 394 22.18 -20.14 40.01
C THR A 394 22.29 -18.74 39.46
N THR A 395 23.26 -18.55 38.54
CA THR A 395 23.33 -17.29 37.76
C THR A 395 22.23 -17.27 36.70
N VAL A 396 21.48 -16.17 36.66
CA VAL A 396 20.44 -15.93 35.66
C VAL A 396 20.78 -14.67 34.89
N TYR A 397 20.66 -14.71 33.59
CA TYR A 397 20.79 -13.57 32.67
C TYR A 397 19.40 -13.03 32.36
N PHE A 398 19.21 -11.75 32.59
CA PHE A 398 17.93 -11.04 32.43
C PHE A 398 18.03 -10.06 31.25
N PRO A 399 17.69 -10.45 30.03
CA PRO A 399 17.56 -9.51 28.91
C PRO A 399 16.25 -8.74 29.06
N VAL A 400 16.34 -7.42 29.14
CA VAL A 400 15.17 -6.52 29.15
C VAL A 400 15.05 -5.89 27.77
N GLU A 401 13.91 -6.10 27.14
CA GLU A 401 13.65 -5.73 25.77
C GLU A 401 12.94 -4.38 25.65
N PHE A 402 13.45 -3.56 24.75
CA PHE A 402 12.85 -2.30 24.30
C PHE A 402 12.68 -2.37 22.79
N SER A 403 11.47 -2.12 22.31
CA SER A 403 11.12 -2.25 20.89
C SER A 403 10.89 -0.90 20.24
N ASN A 404 11.19 -0.86 18.94
CA ASN A 404 10.96 0.28 18.07
C ASN A 404 11.56 1.58 18.61
N ILE A 405 12.89 1.58 18.68
CA ILE A 405 13.66 2.76 19.06
C ILE A 405 13.68 3.73 17.89
N LEU A 406 13.15 4.93 18.13
CA LEU A 406 12.95 5.98 17.16
C LEU A 406 13.80 7.19 17.47
N LYS A 407 14.27 7.83 16.42
CA LYS A 407 14.86 9.14 16.43
C LYS A 407 13.85 10.13 15.83
N SER A 408 13.46 11.13 16.63
CA SER A 408 12.55 12.22 16.28
C SER A 408 13.32 13.55 16.38
N GLY A 409 13.90 13.99 15.28
CA GLY A 409 14.90 15.08 15.33
C GLY A 409 16.13 14.67 16.14
N ASP A 410 16.40 15.36 17.25
CA ASP A 410 17.50 15.04 18.17
C ASP A 410 17.06 14.14 19.35
N ASP A 411 15.76 13.92 19.50
CA ASP A 411 15.21 13.13 20.59
C ASP A 411 15.15 11.62 20.25
N LEU A 412 15.48 10.79 21.25
CA LEU A 412 15.36 9.34 21.18
C LEU A 412 14.20 8.86 22.04
N LYS A 413 13.41 7.92 21.52
CA LYS A 413 12.29 7.30 22.24
C LYS A 413 12.18 5.84 21.84
N TYR A 414 11.54 5.02 22.67
CA TYR A 414 11.13 3.67 22.31
C TYR A 414 9.60 3.56 22.38
N SER A 415 9.02 2.64 21.62
CA SER A 415 7.56 2.45 21.63
C SER A 415 7.10 1.60 22.80
N GLU A 416 7.82 0.52 23.12
CA GLU A 416 7.44 -0.42 24.16
C GLU A 416 8.64 -0.92 24.96
N ASN A 417 8.42 -1.15 26.26
CA ASN A 417 9.32 -1.88 27.15
C ASN A 417 8.66 -3.23 27.47
N ASN A 418 9.05 -4.28 26.75
CA ASN A 418 8.46 -5.62 26.83
C ASN A 418 8.88 -6.37 28.12
N GLY A 419 9.81 -5.81 28.86
CA GLY A 419 10.32 -6.39 30.10
C GLY A 419 11.31 -7.52 29.88
N ILE A 420 11.40 -8.44 30.85
CA ILE A 420 12.39 -9.52 30.82
C ILE A 420 11.96 -10.62 29.87
N CYS A 421 12.81 -10.91 28.86
CA CYS A 421 12.59 -11.96 27.87
C CYS A 421 13.08 -13.32 28.33
N GLY A 422 12.49 -14.37 27.75
CA GLY A 422 12.86 -15.75 27.99
C GLY A 422 12.36 -16.31 29.32
N SER A 423 12.53 -17.60 29.48
CA SER A 423 12.31 -18.31 30.74
C SER A 423 13.20 -19.54 30.83
N SER A 424 13.64 -19.86 32.03
CA SER A 424 14.48 -21.04 32.30
C SER A 424 14.03 -21.75 33.56
N ARG A 425 14.29 -23.05 33.63
CA ARG A 425 14.23 -23.78 34.89
C ARG A 425 15.50 -23.53 35.69
N ILE A 426 15.36 -23.31 37.00
CA ILE A 426 16.49 -23.11 37.88
C ILE A 426 16.97 -24.47 38.37
N ASP A 427 18.23 -24.78 38.15
CA ASP A 427 18.94 -25.97 38.70
C ASP A 427 18.13 -27.27 38.59
N ARG A 428 17.50 -27.54 37.45
CA ARG A 428 16.63 -28.72 37.21
C ARG A 428 15.49 -28.92 38.22
N SER A 429 15.23 -27.91 39.02
CA SER A 429 14.13 -27.91 39.95
C SER A 429 12.78 -27.69 39.23
N SER A 430 11.69 -27.76 39.97
CA SER A 430 10.38 -27.34 39.45
C SER A 430 10.24 -25.82 39.35
N TYR A 431 11.20 -25.06 39.83
CA TYR A 431 11.18 -23.61 39.86
C TYR A 431 11.64 -23.07 38.50
N SER A 432 10.95 -22.08 38.00
CA SER A 432 11.28 -21.35 36.79
C SER A 432 11.47 -19.87 37.09
N THR A 433 12.24 -19.21 36.23
CA THR A 433 12.45 -17.77 36.28
C THR A 433 12.31 -17.20 34.87
N ARG A 434 11.96 -15.92 34.74
CA ARG A 434 12.20 -15.18 33.49
C ARG A 434 13.71 -15.04 33.31
N GLY A 435 14.13 -14.92 32.05
CA GLY A 435 15.55 -14.86 31.67
C GLY A 435 16.14 -16.24 31.43
N TYR A 436 17.46 -16.29 31.31
CA TYR A 436 18.20 -17.47 30.88
C TYR A 436 19.27 -17.85 31.91
N VAL A 437 19.35 -19.11 32.30
CA VAL A 437 20.44 -19.62 33.14
C VAL A 437 21.73 -19.81 32.34
N ASN A 438 21.68 -19.71 31.02
CA ASN A 438 22.83 -19.85 30.14
C ASN A 438 22.85 -18.67 29.15
N PRO A 439 23.93 -17.85 29.11
CA PRO A 439 24.03 -16.69 28.22
C PRO A 439 24.11 -17.08 26.74
N LEU A 440 24.64 -18.26 26.39
CA LEU A 440 24.60 -18.73 25.03
C LEU A 440 23.19 -19.06 24.56
N THR A 441 22.35 -19.63 25.41
CA THR A 441 20.93 -19.82 25.12
C THR A 441 20.24 -18.49 24.92
N CYS A 442 20.55 -17.50 25.74
CA CYS A 442 20.07 -16.12 25.55
C CYS A 442 20.45 -15.58 24.17
N TYR A 443 21.71 -15.68 23.79
CA TYR A 443 22.20 -15.24 22.49
C TYR A 443 21.50 -15.98 21.33
N ARG A 444 21.38 -17.29 21.41
CA ARG A 444 20.74 -18.11 20.38
C ARG A 444 19.27 -17.79 20.18
N GLU A 445 18.53 -17.66 21.28
CA GLU A 445 17.10 -17.35 21.23
C GLU A 445 16.84 -15.95 20.66
N ILE A 446 17.65 -14.97 21.04
CA ILE A 446 17.46 -13.57 20.61
C ILE A 446 18.08 -13.33 19.23
N VAL A 447 19.30 -13.82 18.96
CA VAL A 447 20.05 -13.49 17.74
C VAL A 447 19.94 -14.57 16.68
N GLU A 448 20.35 -15.81 16.99
CA GLU A 448 20.51 -16.84 15.95
C GLU A 448 19.17 -17.26 15.33
N LYS A 449 18.13 -17.40 16.13
CA LYS A 449 16.79 -17.74 15.63
C LYS A 449 16.19 -16.66 14.74
N ASN A 450 16.57 -15.42 14.95
CA ASN A 450 16.05 -14.26 14.24
C ASN A 450 16.96 -13.77 13.13
N ARG A 451 18.12 -14.44 12.91
CA ARG A 451 19.14 -14.05 11.92
C ARG A 451 18.61 -13.97 10.48
N GLY A 452 17.53 -14.68 10.14
CA GLY A 452 16.89 -14.58 8.83
C GLY A 452 16.31 -13.19 8.56
N VAL A 453 15.73 -12.56 9.58
CA VAL A 453 14.94 -11.33 9.49
C VAL A 453 15.71 -10.11 9.99
N TYR A 454 16.50 -10.28 11.07
CA TYR A 454 17.21 -9.18 11.71
C TYR A 454 18.73 -9.31 11.56
N GLU A 455 19.39 -8.17 11.48
CA GLU A 455 20.81 -8.04 11.71
C GLU A 455 21.05 -7.60 13.14
N ALA A 456 21.95 -8.25 13.86
CA ALA A 456 22.20 -7.99 15.26
C ALA A 456 23.67 -7.66 15.55
N GLU A 457 23.87 -6.71 16.45
CA GLU A 457 25.18 -6.43 17.05
C GLU A 457 25.10 -6.62 18.57
N CYS A 458 26.20 -7.02 19.16
CA CYS A 458 26.35 -7.21 20.60
C CYS A 458 27.56 -6.42 21.10
N GLY A 459 27.54 -5.98 22.35
CA GLY A 459 28.67 -5.27 22.92
C GLY A 459 28.71 -5.26 24.45
N ASP A 460 29.67 -4.51 24.99
CA ASP A 460 29.94 -4.36 26.42
C ASP A 460 30.20 -5.69 27.14
N GLY A 461 30.75 -6.68 26.41
CA GLY A 461 31.10 -8.01 26.95
C GLY A 461 30.19 -9.14 26.44
N PHE A 462 28.99 -8.82 25.90
CA PHE A 462 28.09 -9.86 25.40
C PHE A 462 28.47 -10.35 23.99
N GLU A 463 29.32 -9.63 23.28
CA GLU A 463 29.88 -10.02 21.98
C GLU A 463 30.67 -11.32 22.02
N THR A 464 31.15 -11.73 23.18
CA THR A 464 31.87 -13.01 23.34
C THR A 464 31.03 -14.21 22.91
N TYR A 465 29.69 -14.09 22.98
CA TYR A 465 28.78 -15.17 22.60
C TYR A 465 28.44 -15.17 21.10
N SER A 466 28.90 -14.19 20.33
CA SER A 466 28.63 -14.09 18.88
C SER A 466 29.56 -14.94 18.02
N SER A 467 30.70 -15.39 18.57
CA SER A 467 31.68 -16.20 17.87
C SER A 467 32.17 -17.34 18.74
N TYR A 468 31.83 -18.55 18.33
CA TYR A 468 32.21 -19.78 19.02
C TYR A 468 32.40 -20.92 18.03
N GLU A 469 33.18 -21.90 18.43
CA GLU A 469 33.43 -23.13 17.68
C GLU A 469 32.87 -24.35 18.45
N SER A 470 32.18 -25.22 17.73
CA SER A 470 31.72 -26.48 18.30
C SER A 470 32.90 -27.42 18.53
N VAL A 471 33.02 -27.96 19.73
CA VAL A 471 34.02 -28.95 20.02
C VAL A 471 33.76 -30.24 19.25
N THR A 472 34.80 -30.74 18.57
CA THR A 472 34.67 -31.92 17.71
C THR A 472 35.51 -33.13 18.15
N LYS A 473 36.41 -32.96 19.14
CA LYS A 473 37.25 -34.02 19.69
C LYS A 473 37.35 -33.90 21.21
N LEU A 474 37.47 -35.04 21.88
CA LEU A 474 37.72 -35.10 23.33
C LEU A 474 39.00 -34.38 23.74
N SER A 475 40.04 -34.39 22.87
CA SER A 475 41.29 -33.69 23.10
C SER A 475 41.19 -32.18 23.07
N ASP A 476 40.15 -31.63 22.44
CA ASP A 476 39.99 -30.18 22.28
C ASP A 476 39.40 -29.52 23.54
N ILE A 477 38.77 -30.32 24.43
CA ILE A 477 38.20 -29.85 25.68
C ILE A 477 39.34 -29.66 26.71
N SER A 478 39.48 -28.43 27.23
CA SER A 478 40.54 -28.16 28.21
C SER A 478 40.34 -28.93 29.52
N ASP A 479 41.44 -29.30 30.16
CA ASP A 479 41.43 -30.04 31.43
C ASP A 479 40.72 -29.25 32.54
N ASN A 480 40.86 -27.94 32.56
CA ASN A 480 40.15 -27.08 33.53
C ASN A 480 38.64 -27.20 33.35
N PHE A 481 38.14 -27.10 32.14
CA PHE A 481 36.70 -27.20 31.87
C PHE A 481 36.19 -28.63 32.14
N LYS A 482 36.95 -29.66 31.77
CA LYS A 482 36.61 -31.04 32.15
C LYS A 482 36.49 -31.19 33.65
N ASN A 483 37.40 -30.57 34.43
CA ASN A 483 37.34 -30.63 35.90
C ASN A 483 36.14 -29.88 36.48
N GLU A 484 35.72 -28.77 35.88
CA GLU A 484 34.48 -28.09 36.27
C GLU A 484 33.25 -28.97 36.05
N LEU A 485 33.14 -29.60 34.86
CA LEU A 485 32.05 -30.52 34.55
C LEU A 485 32.06 -31.78 35.44
N LYS A 486 33.23 -32.29 35.76
CA LYS A 486 33.38 -33.42 36.70
C LYS A 486 32.85 -33.07 38.09
N LYS A 487 33.24 -31.90 38.60
CA LYS A 487 32.76 -31.44 39.91
C LYS A 487 31.24 -31.28 39.93
N ASP A 488 30.66 -30.65 38.91
CA ASP A 488 29.21 -30.52 38.81
C ASP A 488 28.53 -31.89 38.73
N ALA A 489 29.06 -32.82 37.96
CA ALA A 489 28.55 -34.19 37.86
C ALA A 489 28.60 -34.94 39.19
N GLU A 490 29.73 -34.87 39.88
CA GLU A 490 29.93 -35.52 41.19
C GLU A 490 28.96 -35.00 42.23
N ASP A 491 28.86 -33.67 42.38
CA ASP A 491 27.92 -33.03 43.31
C ASP A 491 26.47 -33.46 43.04
N ASN A 492 26.08 -33.56 41.74
CA ASN A 492 24.75 -34.01 41.36
C ASN A 492 24.49 -35.47 41.69
N ILE A 493 25.46 -36.34 41.42
CA ILE A 493 25.37 -37.79 41.70
C ILE A 493 25.31 -38.04 43.21
N GLU A 494 26.14 -37.37 44.01
CA GLU A 494 26.12 -37.49 45.45
C GLU A 494 24.77 -37.06 46.04
N SER A 495 24.22 -35.93 45.62
CA SER A 495 22.90 -35.45 46.02
C SER A 495 21.79 -36.42 45.65
N TYR A 496 21.86 -36.98 44.42
CA TYR A 496 20.89 -37.98 43.96
C TYR A 496 21.01 -39.27 44.77
N CYS A 497 22.21 -39.78 45.01
CA CYS A 497 22.45 -40.97 45.81
C CYS A 497 21.95 -40.82 47.25
N ALA A 498 22.19 -39.67 47.88
CA ALA A 498 21.64 -39.36 49.20
C ALA A 498 20.10 -39.43 49.21
N THR A 499 19.45 -38.90 48.18
CA THR A 499 17.98 -38.96 48.03
C THR A 499 17.52 -40.41 47.72
N LEU A 500 18.23 -41.12 46.90
CA LEU A 500 17.96 -42.53 46.55
C LEU A 500 17.99 -43.43 47.77
N CYS A 501 18.95 -43.24 48.65
CA CYS A 501 19.12 -44.02 49.88
C CYS A 501 18.11 -43.64 51.00
N LYS A 502 17.53 -42.42 50.96
CA LYS A 502 16.66 -41.92 52.03
C LYS A 502 15.43 -42.79 52.22
N GLY A 503 15.31 -43.38 53.39
CA GLY A 503 14.16 -44.22 53.76
C GLY A 503 14.13 -45.59 53.09
N ARG A 504 15.25 -46.01 52.49
CA ARG A 504 15.42 -47.31 51.87
C ARG A 504 16.61 -48.05 52.49
N ASP A 505 16.56 -49.36 52.43
CA ASP A 505 17.66 -50.20 52.95
C ASP A 505 18.78 -50.34 51.91
N LEU A 506 19.29 -49.17 51.48
CA LEU A 506 20.32 -49.01 50.44
C LEU A 506 21.43 -48.13 50.98
N THR A 507 22.65 -48.47 50.61
CA THR A 507 23.83 -47.62 50.74
C THR A 507 24.55 -47.50 49.41
N THR A 508 25.07 -46.32 49.11
CA THR A 508 25.87 -46.05 47.93
C THR A 508 27.27 -45.62 48.37
N SER A 509 28.26 -46.01 47.63
CA SER A 509 29.65 -45.69 47.92
C SER A 509 30.50 -45.69 46.63
N ASN A 510 31.76 -45.27 46.77
CA ASN A 510 32.77 -45.37 45.71
C ASN A 510 32.34 -44.72 44.37
N VAL A 511 31.94 -43.44 44.45
CA VAL A 511 31.68 -42.64 43.24
C VAL A 511 32.98 -42.48 42.50
N ARG A 512 33.06 -42.99 41.25
CA ARG A 512 34.24 -42.94 40.44
C ARG A 512 33.95 -42.67 38.97
N LEU A 513 34.73 -41.81 38.36
CA LEU A 513 34.67 -41.57 36.91
C LEU A 513 35.12 -42.84 36.17
N VAL A 514 34.32 -43.30 35.22
CA VAL A 514 34.64 -44.41 34.31
C VAL A 514 35.25 -43.87 33.02
N GLY A 515 34.73 -42.79 32.50
CA GLY A 515 35.21 -42.15 31.29
C GLY A 515 34.19 -41.17 30.68
N ASP A 516 34.46 -40.83 29.46
CA ASP A 516 33.66 -39.86 28.72
C ASP A 516 33.38 -40.30 27.27
N TYR A 517 32.22 -39.88 26.73
CA TYR A 517 31.87 -39.98 25.32
C TYR A 517 31.67 -38.58 24.78
N LEU A 518 32.13 -38.34 23.54
CA LEU A 518 31.76 -37.16 22.75
C LEU A 518 31.10 -37.61 21.45
N LEU A 519 29.84 -37.30 21.26
CA LEU A 519 29.10 -37.53 20.04
C LEU A 519 29.15 -36.27 19.21
N LYS A 520 29.45 -36.36 17.91
CA LYS A 520 29.48 -35.28 16.94
C LYS A 520 28.45 -35.55 15.87
N ALA A 521 27.56 -34.57 15.61
CA ALA A 521 26.57 -34.68 14.55
C ALA A 521 27.24 -34.88 13.18
N LYS A 522 26.68 -35.78 12.37
CA LYS A 522 27.13 -36.06 11.00
C LYS A 522 26.72 -34.99 10.02
N ASN A 523 25.58 -34.37 10.25
CA ASN A 523 25.04 -33.31 9.43
C ASN A 523 25.06 -31.99 10.21
N THR A 524 25.82 -31.00 9.73
CA THR A 524 25.98 -29.69 10.36
C THR A 524 24.98 -28.66 9.83
N ASP A 525 24.18 -29.03 8.81
CA ASP A 525 23.25 -28.12 8.15
C ASP A 525 21.91 -27.93 8.92
N SER A 526 21.68 -28.71 9.95
CA SER A 526 20.55 -28.44 10.84
C SER A 526 21.03 -27.53 11.97
N GLU A 527 20.48 -26.34 12.07
CA GLU A 527 20.60 -25.37 13.18
C GLU A 527 20.18 -25.95 14.55
N ALA A 528 20.00 -27.25 14.63
CA ALA A 528 19.63 -27.94 15.85
C ALA A 528 20.71 -27.77 16.89
N SER A 529 20.35 -27.10 17.96
CA SER A 529 20.98 -27.03 19.27
C SER A 529 21.71 -28.33 19.65
N GLY A 530 22.95 -28.51 19.23
CA GLY A 530 23.70 -29.69 19.60
C GLY A 530 24.48 -30.32 18.48
N SER A 531 25.43 -29.58 17.91
CA SER A 531 26.44 -30.17 17.03
C SER A 531 27.25 -31.26 17.71
N ASN A 532 27.26 -31.31 19.05
CA ASN A 532 27.88 -32.37 19.83
C ASN A 532 27.10 -32.65 21.13
N VAL A 533 27.28 -33.86 21.68
CA VAL A 533 26.78 -34.30 22.98
C VAL A 533 27.92 -34.92 23.75
N TYR A 534 28.15 -34.47 24.97
CA TYR A 534 29.20 -34.97 25.84
C TYR A 534 28.59 -35.69 27.03
N TYR A 535 29.07 -36.88 27.33
CA TYR A 535 28.69 -37.66 28.49
C TYR A 535 29.88 -37.86 29.40
N LEU A 536 29.76 -37.51 30.69
CA LEU A 536 30.63 -38.00 31.75
C LEU A 536 29.95 -39.20 32.41
N VAL A 537 30.60 -40.33 32.41
CA VAL A 537 30.03 -41.56 32.97
C VAL A 537 30.73 -41.91 34.27
N TYR A 538 29.93 -41.96 35.32
CA TYR A 538 30.34 -42.36 36.64
C TYR A 538 29.78 -43.74 37.01
N ALA A 539 30.53 -44.50 37.79
CA ALA A 539 30.08 -45.72 38.42
C ALA A 539 29.96 -45.48 39.92
N VAL A 540 28.89 -46.00 40.53
CA VAL A 540 28.62 -45.93 41.96
C VAL A 540 28.26 -47.32 42.43
N ASP A 541 28.92 -47.78 43.45
CA ASP A 541 28.61 -49.07 44.04
C ASP A 541 27.39 -48.93 44.95
N VAL A 542 26.41 -49.81 44.78
CA VAL A 542 25.21 -49.88 45.59
C VAL A 542 25.14 -51.18 46.37
N ILE A 543 24.89 -51.11 47.63
CA ILE A 543 24.73 -52.25 48.53
C ILE A 543 23.33 -52.23 49.07
N ARG A 544 22.62 -53.36 48.97
CA ARG A 544 21.33 -53.59 49.62
C ARG A 544 21.56 -54.36 50.88
N ASN A 545 21.12 -53.81 51.99
CA ASN A 545 21.33 -54.39 53.31
C ASN A 545 20.14 -55.28 53.67
N GLU A 546 19.92 -56.38 52.98
CA GLU A 546 18.90 -57.37 53.32
C GLU A 546 19.47 -58.33 54.37
N GLU A 547 18.59 -58.70 55.36
CA GLU A 547 18.97 -59.52 56.51
C GLU A 547 19.59 -60.89 56.15
N HIS A 548 19.44 -61.38 54.91
CA HIS A 548 19.88 -62.72 54.55
C HIS A 548 20.77 -62.83 53.29
N THR A 549 20.88 -61.80 52.45
CA THR A 549 21.76 -61.77 51.27
C THR A 549 22.03 -60.33 50.85
N PRO A 550 23.18 -59.75 51.22
CA PRO A 550 23.59 -58.47 50.69
C PRO A 550 23.79 -58.59 49.18
N ALA A 551 23.05 -57.88 48.40
CA ALA A 551 23.25 -57.82 46.96
C ALA A 551 24.05 -56.56 46.61
N ASN A 552 25.22 -56.76 46.00
CA ASN A 552 26.06 -55.68 45.52
C ASN A 552 25.80 -55.46 44.02
N GLY A 553 25.76 -54.23 43.60
CA GLY A 553 25.63 -53.83 42.19
C GLY A 553 26.37 -52.55 41.93
N THR A 554 26.51 -52.24 40.67
CA THR A 554 27.08 -50.99 40.20
C THR A 554 25.99 -50.25 39.39
N ILE A 555 25.82 -48.99 39.68
CA ILE A 555 24.97 -48.10 38.89
C ILE A 555 25.91 -47.22 38.05
N TYR A 556 25.64 -47.14 36.75
CA TYR A 556 26.31 -46.22 35.85
C TYR A 556 25.45 -44.98 35.69
N PHE A 557 25.99 -43.80 35.99
CA PHE A 557 25.37 -42.49 35.86
C PHE A 557 26.03 -41.70 34.74
N PRO A 558 25.47 -41.72 33.52
CA PRO A 558 25.91 -40.79 32.47
C PRO A 558 25.29 -39.43 32.75
N VAL A 559 26.11 -38.39 32.87
CA VAL A 559 25.72 -37.00 32.96
C VAL A 559 25.86 -36.37 31.58
N LYS A 560 24.77 -35.91 31.02
CA LYS A 560 24.67 -35.41 29.63
C LYS A 560 24.81 -33.91 29.57
N TYR A 561 25.71 -33.46 28.70
CA TYR A 561 25.93 -32.06 28.38
C TYR A 561 25.74 -31.87 26.87
N ASN A 562 24.84 -31.02 26.45
CA ASN A 562 24.60 -30.71 25.04
C ASN A 562 25.38 -29.47 24.61
N GLY A 563 26.03 -29.56 23.44
CA GLY A 563 26.68 -28.46 22.77
C GLY A 563 27.83 -27.84 23.56
N ILE A 564 28.91 -28.61 23.73
CA ILE A 564 30.17 -28.02 24.20
C ILE A 564 30.75 -27.16 23.09
N ILE A 565 30.99 -25.90 23.43
CA ILE A 565 31.58 -24.92 22.55
C ILE A 565 32.81 -24.28 23.18
N LYS A 566 33.71 -23.80 22.30
CA LYS A 566 34.82 -22.95 22.65
C LYS A 566 34.56 -21.55 22.16
N MET A 567 34.55 -20.60 23.08
CA MET A 567 34.31 -19.19 22.80
C MET A 567 35.54 -18.52 22.19
N SER A 568 35.36 -17.36 21.56
CA SER A 568 36.46 -16.59 20.96
C SER A 568 37.55 -16.16 21.95
N ASP A 569 37.19 -15.98 23.22
CA ASP A 569 38.12 -15.69 24.32
C ASP A 569 38.92 -16.92 24.83
N GLY A 570 38.65 -18.11 24.27
CA GLY A 570 39.27 -19.37 24.63
C GLY A 570 38.56 -20.13 25.76
N ASN A 571 37.55 -19.55 26.39
CA ASN A 571 36.73 -20.20 27.40
C ASN A 571 35.80 -21.25 26.80
N PHE A 572 35.38 -22.21 27.61
CA PHE A 572 34.42 -23.23 27.20
C PHE A 572 33.08 -23.04 27.88
N MET A 573 32.03 -23.50 27.22
CA MET A 573 30.67 -23.47 27.74
C MET A 573 29.88 -24.67 27.24
N VAL A 574 28.84 -25.06 27.98
CA VAL A 574 27.81 -25.99 27.51
C VAL A 574 26.54 -25.24 27.17
N SER A 575 25.88 -25.64 26.09
CA SER A 575 24.57 -25.05 25.73
C SER A 575 23.48 -25.45 26.72
N GLU A 576 23.49 -26.72 27.15
CA GLU A 576 22.51 -27.26 28.08
C GLU A 576 23.13 -28.41 28.90
N ASN A 577 22.84 -28.40 30.21
CA ASN A 577 23.17 -29.50 31.09
C ASN A 577 21.90 -30.30 31.42
N GLU A 578 21.66 -31.41 30.74
CA GLU A 578 20.52 -32.28 30.94
C GLU A 578 20.62 -33.13 32.23
N GLY A 579 21.77 -33.30 32.76
CA GLY A 579 22.06 -34.08 33.94
C GLY A 579 22.14 -35.56 33.72
N MET A 580 21.87 -36.33 34.76
CA MET A 580 21.90 -37.79 34.71
C MET A 580 20.81 -38.31 33.80
N VAL A 581 21.16 -39.17 32.87
CA VAL A 581 20.25 -39.82 31.92
C VAL A 581 20.24 -41.33 32.13
N GLY A 582 19.20 -41.97 31.63
CA GLY A 582 18.94 -43.39 31.82
C GLY A 582 17.67 -43.67 32.61
N ASN A 583 17.16 -44.86 32.54
CA ASN A 583 15.90 -45.24 33.19
C ASN A 583 15.92 -46.75 33.48
N SER A 584 16.78 -47.17 34.38
CA SER A 584 16.83 -48.57 34.82
C SER A 584 15.98 -48.77 36.09
N ARG A 585 15.76 -50.01 36.41
CA ARG A 585 15.08 -50.43 37.67
C ARG A 585 16.10 -51.00 38.63
N LEU A 586 16.17 -50.41 39.79
CA LEU A 586 16.96 -50.96 40.90
C LEU A 586 16.01 -51.71 41.84
N GLU A 587 16.29 -52.98 42.09
CA GLU A 587 15.58 -53.77 43.07
C GLU A 587 16.01 -53.34 44.46
N VAL A 588 15.04 -53.03 45.32
CA VAL A 588 15.25 -52.43 46.65
C VAL A 588 14.73 -53.29 47.81
N GLY A 589 14.38 -54.53 47.53
CA GLY A 589 13.91 -55.53 48.48
C GLY A 589 12.67 -56.28 48.01
N GLY A 590 12.75 -57.61 47.97
CA GLY A 590 11.66 -58.52 47.61
C GLY A 590 11.03 -58.21 46.26
N TYR A 591 9.86 -57.63 46.27
CA TYR A 591 9.11 -57.27 45.03
C TYR A 591 9.13 -55.77 44.71
N TYR A 592 9.92 -54.96 45.42
CA TYR A 592 9.96 -53.51 45.26
C TYR A 592 11.13 -53.08 44.38
N TYR A 593 10.80 -52.27 43.37
CA TYR A 593 11.78 -51.62 42.50
C TYR A 593 11.66 -50.11 42.60
N CYS A 594 12.76 -49.42 42.60
CA CYS A 594 12.78 -47.96 42.30
C CYS A 594 13.37 -47.70 40.92
N ARG A 595 12.84 -46.70 40.23
CA ARG A 595 13.43 -46.18 39.00
C ARG A 595 14.62 -45.33 39.38
N ILE A 596 15.70 -45.48 38.62
CA ILE A 596 16.92 -44.70 38.75
C ILE A 596 17.21 -43.96 37.47
N SER A 597 17.71 -42.72 37.56
CA SER A 597 18.27 -41.96 36.43
C SER A 597 19.68 -42.45 36.14
N GLY A 598 19.82 -43.66 35.62
CA GLY A 598 21.08 -44.36 35.34
C GLY A 598 20.82 -45.74 34.81
N TYR A 599 21.89 -46.54 34.73
CA TYR A 599 21.89 -47.90 34.16
C TYR A 599 22.47 -48.89 35.15
N MET A 600 21.87 -50.06 35.23
CA MET A 600 22.40 -51.19 36.00
C MET A 600 23.41 -52.04 35.16
N ASP A 601 23.42 -51.85 33.86
CA ASP A 601 24.27 -52.57 32.91
C ASP A 601 24.96 -51.57 31.96
N GLY A 602 26.30 -51.70 31.84
CA GLY A 602 27.09 -50.82 30.99
C GLY A 602 26.90 -51.06 29.51
N THR A 603 26.49 -52.28 29.10
CA THR A 603 26.19 -52.60 27.71
C THR A 603 24.85 -52.01 27.29
N GLU A 604 23.81 -52.04 28.18
CA GLU A 604 22.56 -51.35 27.98
C GLU A 604 22.80 -49.83 27.83
N MET A 605 23.60 -49.28 28.75
CA MET A 605 23.98 -47.86 28.67
C MET A 605 24.64 -47.50 27.31
N TYR A 606 25.61 -48.31 26.87
CA TYR A 606 26.27 -48.09 25.57
C TYR A 606 25.26 -48.18 24.41
N SER A 607 24.37 -49.16 24.44
CA SER A 607 23.33 -49.33 23.43
C SER A 607 22.47 -48.08 23.30
N ASP A 608 22.00 -47.55 24.42
CA ASP A 608 21.10 -46.37 24.43
C ASP A 608 21.80 -45.07 24.07
N LEU A 609 23.01 -44.85 24.63
CA LEU A 609 23.73 -43.60 24.42
C LEU A 609 24.44 -43.54 23.05
N ILE A 610 24.99 -44.66 22.59
CA ILE A 610 25.84 -44.67 21.42
C ILE A 610 25.18 -45.37 20.24
N THR A 611 24.76 -46.64 20.40
CA THR A 611 24.27 -47.46 19.29
C THR A 611 22.99 -46.84 18.68
N ALA A 612 22.06 -46.43 19.52
CA ALA A 612 20.81 -45.82 19.10
C ALA A 612 20.99 -44.46 18.38
N ASN A 613 22.14 -43.81 18.57
CA ASN A 613 22.48 -42.53 18.00
C ASN A 613 23.44 -42.58 16.79
N ARG A 614 23.89 -43.76 16.38
CA ARG A 614 24.91 -43.95 15.32
C ARG A 614 24.48 -43.40 13.95
N ASP A 615 23.21 -43.34 13.65
CA ASP A 615 22.76 -42.82 12.38
C ASP A 615 23.02 -41.32 12.25
N ASN A 616 22.86 -40.58 13.36
CA ASN A 616 22.98 -39.14 13.39
C ASN A 616 24.35 -38.61 13.86
N TYR A 617 25.11 -39.43 14.60
CA TYR A 617 26.36 -39.02 15.23
C TYR A 617 27.51 -39.97 14.91
N THR A 618 28.71 -39.42 14.83
CA THR A 618 29.97 -40.11 15.06
C THR A 618 30.33 -39.91 16.53
N TYR A 619 31.23 -40.75 17.10
CA TYR A 619 31.60 -40.60 18.49
C TYR A 619 33.09 -40.87 18.75
N GLU A 620 33.59 -40.25 19.81
CA GLU A 620 34.88 -40.58 20.48
C GLU A 620 34.61 -41.10 21.87
N VAL A 621 35.47 -41.96 22.37
CA VAL A 621 35.34 -42.64 23.64
C VAL A 621 36.68 -42.73 24.37
N SER A 622 36.70 -42.45 25.66
CA SER A 622 37.86 -42.68 26.51
C SER A 622 38.05 -44.17 26.87
N ASP A 623 39.28 -44.54 27.21
CA ASP A 623 39.67 -45.93 27.39
C ASP A 623 38.82 -46.70 28.42
N GLY A 624 38.40 -46.06 29.50
CA GLY A 624 37.60 -46.69 30.54
C GLY A 624 36.21 -47.20 30.09
N LEU A 625 35.67 -46.64 29.01
CA LEU A 625 34.35 -47.00 28.47
C LEU A 625 34.39 -47.97 27.30
N LYS A 626 35.55 -48.23 26.70
CA LYS A 626 35.71 -49.18 25.57
C LYS A 626 35.27 -50.61 25.91
N GLN A 627 35.27 -50.96 27.18
CA GLN A 627 34.84 -52.29 27.65
C GLN A 627 33.35 -52.56 27.45
N PHE A 628 32.50 -51.57 27.20
CA PHE A 628 31.05 -51.72 27.09
C PHE A 628 30.57 -51.91 25.64
N GLY A 629 31.41 -51.64 24.65
CA GLY A 629 31.14 -51.86 23.25
C GLY A 629 32.14 -51.13 22.34
N ASP A 630 32.43 -51.69 21.18
CA ASP A 630 33.23 -51.12 20.10
C ASP A 630 32.36 -50.41 19.07
#